data_49b0d1d6c8393e6bde3cf8fff6530ee0
#
_entry.id   49b0d1d6c8393e6bde3cf8fff6530ee0
#
_cell.length_a   1.000
_cell.length_b   1.000
_cell.length_c   1.000
_cell.angle_alpha   90.00
_cell.angle_beta   90.00
_cell.angle_gamma   90.00
#
_symmetry.space_group_name_H-M   'P 1'
#
loop_
_entity.id
_entity.type
_entity.pdbx_description
1 polymer ?
#
loop_
_entity_poly.entity_id
_entity_poly.type
_entity_poly.pdbx_seq_one_letter_code
_entity_poly.pdbx_strand_id
1 'polypeptide(L)'
;LGGSFVSLLIQRKRIHIDYGIIGSSDMDEAGNLVAKIQASMVVPFMYKMIHTGALPKFMQKKLNKTDEVKKELYNGFLNMFGIGKGGSPWITKQSIYNQFYSDLVTKVQHGIDVPGTTIHVFYATKMGKKYEKRYCTYFKNPDIQRHNMQHEELFCCHSAEWVEEVRKAVEGDKQ
;
A
#
# COMPACT_ATOMS: atom_id res chain seq x y z
N LEU A 1 -0.43 -2.71 -3.87
CA LEU A 1 -0.89 -4.12 -3.94
C LEU A 1 -2.12 -4.37 -3.06
N GLY A 2 -2.14 -3.89 -1.81
CA GLY A 2 -3.25 -4.15 -0.89
C GLY A 2 -4.62 -3.76 -1.44
N GLY A 3 -4.75 -2.57 -2.03
CA GLY A 3 -6.00 -2.11 -2.64
C GLY A 3 -6.46 -2.98 -3.81
N SER A 4 -5.54 -3.50 -4.62
CA SER A 4 -5.86 -4.43 -5.71
C SER A 4 -6.40 -5.75 -5.17
N PHE A 5 -5.83 -6.30 -4.09
CA PHE A 5 -6.34 -7.51 -3.45
C PHE A 5 -7.72 -7.31 -2.82
N VAL A 6 -7.93 -6.22 -2.09
CA VAL A 6 -9.25 -5.89 -1.55
C VAL A 6 -10.27 -5.81 -2.68
N SER A 7 -9.96 -5.11 -3.77
CA SER A 7 -10.83 -4.96 -4.93
C SER A 7 -11.20 -6.30 -5.57
N LEU A 8 -10.28 -7.26 -5.62
CA LEU A 8 -10.54 -8.60 -6.13
C LEU A 8 -11.34 -9.47 -5.16
N LEU A 9 -11.09 -9.33 -3.86
CA LEU A 9 -11.76 -10.14 -2.83
C LEU A 9 -13.23 -9.78 -2.69
N ILE A 10 -13.57 -8.50 -2.65
CA ILE A 10 -14.97 -8.04 -2.50
C ILE A 10 -15.87 -8.47 -3.66
N GLN A 11 -15.29 -8.75 -4.84
CA GLN A 11 -16.02 -9.24 -6.01
C GLN A 11 -16.24 -10.77 -6.00
N ARG A 12 -15.76 -11.49 -4.97
CA ARG A 12 -15.90 -12.96 -4.88
C ARG A 12 -17.31 -13.34 -4.44
N LYS A 13 -18.06 -14.02 -5.32
CA LYS A 13 -19.45 -14.46 -5.07
C LYS A 13 -19.63 -15.44 -3.92
N ARG A 14 -18.54 -16.08 -3.44
CA ARG A 14 -18.58 -17.12 -2.39
C ARG A 14 -18.37 -16.58 -0.97
N ILE A 15 -17.96 -15.34 -0.84
CA ILE A 15 -17.73 -14.66 0.44
C ILE A 15 -18.45 -13.33 0.41
N HIS A 16 -19.08 -12.98 1.53
CA HIS A 16 -19.61 -11.65 1.76
C HIS A 16 -18.61 -10.86 2.59
N ILE A 17 -18.36 -9.63 2.21
CA ILE A 17 -17.45 -8.71 2.89
C ILE A 17 -18.20 -7.42 3.12
N ASP A 18 -18.46 -7.08 4.37
CA ASP A 18 -19.21 -5.87 4.72
C ASP A 18 -18.41 -4.59 4.42
N TYR A 19 -17.10 -4.61 4.72
CA TYR A 19 -16.23 -3.43 4.61
C TYR A 19 -14.96 -3.72 3.81
N GLY A 20 -14.67 -2.90 2.81
CA GLY A 20 -13.39 -2.86 2.12
C GLY A 20 -12.61 -1.61 2.52
N ILE A 21 -11.56 -1.75 3.32
CA ILE A 21 -10.72 -0.62 3.76
C ILE A 21 -9.46 -0.56 2.92
N ILE A 22 -9.25 0.56 2.22
CA ILE A 22 -8.12 0.79 1.33
C ILE A 22 -7.30 1.96 1.89
N GLY A 23 -6.11 1.66 2.37
CA GLY A 23 -5.11 2.69 2.66
C GLY A 23 -4.45 3.13 1.35
N SER A 24 -4.22 4.37 1.18
CA SER A 24 -3.46 5.09 0.12
C SER A 24 -2.84 4.26 -1.03
N SER A 25 -3.51 3.19 -1.49
CA SER A 25 -3.01 2.32 -2.57
C SER A 25 -3.04 3.04 -3.90
N ASP A 26 -1.98 2.89 -4.69
CA ASP A 26 -1.90 3.49 -6.03
C ASP A 26 -2.69 2.72 -7.10
N MET A 27 -2.82 1.41 -6.96
CA MET A 27 -3.52 0.50 -7.89
C MET A 27 -3.12 0.75 -9.37
N ASP A 28 -1.84 1.09 -9.59
CA ASP A 28 -1.30 1.34 -10.92
C ASP A 28 -1.07 0.03 -11.66
N GLU A 29 -1.40 0.00 -12.93
CA GLU A 29 -1.10 -1.11 -13.82
C GLU A 29 0.03 -0.72 -14.78
N ALA A 30 1.08 -1.55 -14.81
CA ALA A 30 2.09 -1.53 -15.86
C ALA A 30 1.92 -2.78 -16.73
N GLY A 31 2.20 -2.67 -18.02
CA GLY A 31 2.14 -3.86 -18.90
C GLY A 31 3.15 -4.94 -18.47
N ASN A 32 2.86 -6.21 -18.76
CA ASN A 32 3.65 -7.37 -18.35
C ASN A 32 5.16 -7.25 -18.62
N LEU A 33 5.55 -6.68 -19.77
CA LEU A 33 6.95 -6.52 -20.12
C LEU A 33 7.65 -5.49 -19.21
N VAL A 34 6.99 -4.35 -18.98
CA VAL A 34 7.50 -3.29 -18.10
C VAL A 34 7.63 -3.81 -16.68
N ALA A 35 6.61 -4.52 -16.18
CA ALA A 35 6.62 -5.13 -14.86
C ALA A 35 7.76 -6.14 -14.68
N LYS A 36 8.03 -7.00 -15.67
CA LYS A 36 9.16 -7.95 -15.65
C LYS A 36 10.51 -7.23 -15.59
N ILE A 37 10.70 -6.20 -16.40
CA ILE A 37 11.94 -5.42 -16.41
C ILE A 37 12.14 -4.73 -15.06
N GLN A 38 11.14 -4.03 -14.55
CA GLN A 38 11.22 -3.34 -13.27
C GLN A 38 11.46 -4.31 -12.11
N ALA A 39 10.74 -5.43 -12.06
CA ALA A 39 10.96 -6.45 -11.04
C ALA A 39 12.39 -7.02 -11.09
N SER A 40 12.92 -7.32 -12.29
CA SER A 40 14.26 -7.85 -12.45
C SER A 40 15.34 -6.88 -11.97
N MET A 41 15.12 -5.58 -12.07
CA MET A 41 16.06 -4.55 -11.59
C MET A 41 15.96 -4.30 -10.09
N VAL A 42 14.74 -4.21 -9.57
CA VAL A 42 14.47 -3.77 -8.18
C VAL A 42 14.62 -4.92 -7.19
N VAL A 43 14.14 -6.12 -7.54
CA VAL A 43 14.07 -7.27 -6.62
C VAL A 43 15.44 -7.70 -6.08
N PRO A 44 16.52 -7.83 -6.86
CA PRO A 44 17.82 -8.21 -6.31
C PRO A 44 18.33 -7.23 -5.25
N PHE A 45 18.09 -5.94 -5.46
CA PHE A 45 18.49 -4.89 -4.54
C PHE A 45 17.64 -4.92 -3.24
N MET A 46 16.32 -5.00 -3.37
CA MET A 46 15.41 -5.14 -2.23
C MET A 46 15.67 -6.41 -1.44
N TYR A 47 15.87 -7.55 -2.13
CA TYR A 47 16.19 -8.81 -1.47
C TYR A 47 17.43 -8.70 -0.60
N LYS A 48 18.51 -8.09 -1.13
CA LYS A 48 19.74 -7.89 -0.35
C LYS A 48 19.48 -7.08 0.92
N MET A 49 18.76 -5.96 0.82
CA MET A 49 18.45 -5.12 1.99
C MET A 49 17.58 -5.87 3.00
N ILE A 50 16.51 -6.51 2.54
CA ILE A 50 15.57 -7.22 3.41
C ILE A 50 16.23 -8.42 4.09
N HIS A 51 16.99 -9.20 3.33
CA HIS A 51 17.63 -10.41 3.85
C HIS A 51 18.73 -10.11 4.87
N THR A 52 19.54 -9.08 4.62
CA THR A 52 20.66 -8.71 5.50
C THR A 52 20.27 -7.71 6.59
N GLY A 53 19.14 -7.05 6.46
CA GLY A 53 18.75 -5.92 7.31
C GLY A 53 19.62 -4.67 7.12
N ALA A 54 20.50 -4.66 6.13
CA ALA A 54 21.47 -3.58 5.92
C ALA A 54 20.98 -2.55 4.90
N LEU A 55 20.95 -1.28 5.29
CA LEU A 55 20.69 -0.19 4.37
C LEU A 55 22.01 0.25 3.68
N PRO A 56 22.05 0.37 2.33
CA PRO A 56 23.24 0.84 1.62
C PRO A 56 23.68 2.24 2.08
N LYS A 57 24.99 2.47 2.14
CA LYS A 57 25.57 3.73 2.65
C LYS A 57 25.03 4.98 1.95
N PHE A 58 24.79 4.93 0.63
CA PHE A 58 24.23 6.08 -0.08
C PHE A 58 22.79 6.40 0.34
N MET A 59 21.99 5.38 0.64
CA MET A 59 20.62 5.56 1.16
C MET A 59 20.64 6.09 2.59
N GLN A 60 21.52 5.57 3.45
CA GLN A 60 21.75 6.11 4.80
C GLN A 60 22.12 7.60 4.74
N LYS A 61 23.07 7.95 3.87
CA LYS A 61 23.48 9.35 3.68
C LYS A 61 22.34 10.23 3.20
N LYS A 62 21.48 9.73 2.31
CA LYS A 62 20.28 10.44 1.84
C LYS A 62 19.26 10.59 2.96
N LEU A 63 18.98 9.52 3.70
CA LEU A 63 18.05 9.52 4.83
C LEU A 63 18.48 10.52 5.91
N ASN A 64 19.77 10.59 6.25
CA ASN A 64 20.30 11.53 7.24
C ASN A 64 20.19 13.01 6.82
N LYS A 65 20.01 13.28 5.52
CA LYS A 65 19.81 14.63 4.97
C LYS A 65 18.34 15.01 4.77
N THR A 66 17.44 14.09 5.04
CA THR A 66 16.00 14.28 4.87
C THR A 66 15.43 14.92 6.14
N ASP A 67 14.34 15.70 6.00
CA ASP A 67 13.63 16.26 7.14
C ASP A 67 13.07 15.14 8.05
N GLU A 68 12.85 15.46 9.33
CA GLU A 68 12.53 14.46 10.36
C GLU A 68 11.19 13.74 10.05
N VAL A 69 10.18 14.42 9.50
CA VAL A 69 8.89 13.81 9.17
C VAL A 69 9.05 12.73 8.09
N LYS A 70 9.76 13.06 7.02
CA LYS A 70 10.05 12.07 5.97
C LYS A 70 10.99 10.97 6.43
N LYS A 71 11.92 11.29 7.34
CA LYS A 71 12.82 10.31 7.93
C LYS A 71 12.06 9.30 8.77
N GLU A 72 11.07 9.74 9.56
CA GLU A 72 10.19 8.87 10.33
C GLU A 72 9.41 7.93 9.40
N LEU A 73 8.80 8.46 8.33
CA LEU A 73 8.10 7.66 7.33
C LEU A 73 9.00 6.60 6.69
N TYR A 74 10.21 6.99 6.23
CA TYR A 74 11.16 6.05 5.65
C TYR A 74 11.61 4.99 6.66
N ASN A 75 11.84 5.37 7.92
CA ASN A 75 12.19 4.41 8.98
C ASN A 75 11.02 3.45 9.26
N GLY A 76 9.77 3.92 9.23
CA GLY A 76 8.58 3.09 9.32
C GLY A 76 8.57 2.00 8.24
N PHE A 77 8.76 2.39 6.97
CA PHE A 77 8.87 1.45 5.85
C PHE A 77 10.04 0.46 6.02
N LEU A 78 11.22 0.93 6.36
CA LEU A 78 12.40 0.08 6.55
C LEU A 78 12.17 -0.94 7.67
N ASN A 79 11.55 -0.51 8.75
CA ASN A 79 11.22 -1.35 9.91
C ASN A 79 10.23 -2.47 9.56
N MET A 80 9.24 -2.21 8.70
CA MET A 80 8.28 -3.24 8.24
C MET A 80 8.99 -4.42 7.56
N PHE A 81 10.10 -4.16 6.88
CA PHE A 81 10.91 -5.19 6.22
C PHE A 81 12.07 -5.70 7.06
N GLY A 82 12.17 -5.31 8.33
CA GLY A 82 13.27 -5.69 9.22
C GLY A 82 14.60 -5.00 8.90
N ILE A 83 14.62 -4.02 7.99
CA ILE A 83 15.84 -3.29 7.64
C ILE A 83 16.22 -2.39 8.83
N GLY A 84 17.47 -2.49 9.28
CA GLY A 84 17.93 -1.86 10.53
C GLY A 84 17.70 -2.71 11.80
N LYS A 85 17.02 -3.86 11.69
CA LYS A 85 16.70 -4.77 12.82
C LYS A 85 17.17 -6.21 12.60
N GLY A 86 18.23 -6.42 11.83
CA GLY A 86 18.78 -7.76 11.55
C GLY A 86 18.20 -8.44 10.32
N GLY A 87 17.26 -7.80 9.63
CA GLY A 87 16.67 -8.28 8.40
C GLY A 87 15.56 -9.33 8.59
N SER A 88 15.09 -9.84 7.47
CA SER A 88 14.04 -10.85 7.38
C SER A 88 14.51 -12.01 6.49
N PRO A 89 15.40 -12.87 7.00
CA PRO A 89 16.05 -13.92 6.20
C PRO A 89 15.09 -14.99 5.65
N TRP A 90 13.87 -15.09 6.21
CA TRP A 90 12.81 -16.00 5.72
C TRP A 90 12.11 -15.49 4.46
N ILE A 91 12.24 -14.21 4.11
CA ILE A 91 11.66 -13.65 2.89
C ILE A 91 12.54 -14.03 1.71
N THR A 92 11.98 -14.80 0.78
CA THR A 92 12.70 -15.25 -0.41
C THR A 92 12.73 -14.21 -1.51
N LYS A 93 13.73 -14.27 -2.38
CA LYS A 93 13.80 -13.44 -3.59
C LYS A 93 12.55 -13.62 -4.47
N GLN A 94 12.04 -14.87 -4.56
CA GLN A 94 10.84 -15.18 -5.33
C GLN A 94 9.59 -14.53 -4.73
N SER A 95 9.46 -14.49 -3.41
CA SER A 95 8.32 -13.81 -2.74
C SER A 95 8.30 -12.32 -3.05
N ILE A 96 9.47 -11.66 -2.99
CA ILE A 96 9.58 -10.23 -3.33
C ILE A 96 9.25 -10.01 -4.81
N TYR A 97 9.76 -10.88 -5.70
CA TYR A 97 9.46 -10.82 -7.13
C TYR A 97 7.96 -10.96 -7.39
N ASN A 98 7.33 -11.97 -6.81
CA ASN A 98 5.90 -12.23 -7.01
C ASN A 98 5.06 -11.07 -6.52
N GLN A 99 5.36 -10.52 -5.34
CA GLN A 99 4.65 -9.38 -4.79
C GLN A 99 4.80 -8.15 -5.69
N PHE A 100 6.02 -7.79 -6.05
CA PHE A 100 6.31 -6.62 -6.88
C PHE A 100 5.71 -6.75 -8.28
N TYR A 101 5.86 -7.93 -8.91
CA TYR A 101 5.29 -8.20 -10.22
C TYR A 101 3.76 -8.17 -10.21
N SER A 102 3.13 -8.82 -9.22
CA SER A 102 1.67 -8.84 -9.09
C SER A 102 1.09 -7.44 -8.90
N ASP A 103 1.77 -6.59 -8.14
CA ASP A 103 1.36 -5.20 -7.94
C ASP A 103 1.25 -4.43 -9.27
N LEU A 104 2.20 -4.66 -10.16
CA LEU A 104 2.30 -3.97 -11.44
C LEU A 104 1.40 -4.56 -12.55
N VAL A 105 0.95 -5.81 -12.44
CA VAL A 105 0.17 -6.47 -13.51
C VAL A 105 -1.27 -6.78 -13.13
N THR A 106 -1.65 -6.60 -11.87
CA THR A 106 -3.01 -6.90 -11.41
C THR A 106 -3.98 -5.87 -11.96
N LYS A 107 -4.90 -6.33 -12.80
CA LYS A 107 -5.98 -5.51 -13.34
C LYS A 107 -7.12 -5.42 -12.36
N VAL A 108 -7.52 -4.20 -12.04
CA VAL A 108 -8.71 -3.93 -11.24
C VAL A 108 -9.80 -3.41 -12.15
N GLN A 109 -11.00 -3.99 -12.05
CA GLN A 109 -12.15 -3.53 -12.82
C GLN A 109 -12.57 -2.12 -12.40
N HIS A 110 -13.14 -1.36 -13.31
CA HIS A 110 -13.73 -0.06 -13.05
C HIS A 110 -15.18 -0.21 -12.58
N GLY A 111 -15.64 0.74 -11.76
CA GLY A 111 -17.04 0.82 -11.35
C GLY A 111 -17.48 -0.33 -10.46
N ILE A 112 -16.58 -0.86 -9.61
CA ILE A 112 -16.91 -1.92 -8.65
C ILE A 112 -18.03 -1.45 -7.73
N ASP A 113 -19.13 -2.19 -7.74
CA ASP A 113 -20.32 -1.98 -6.95
C ASP A 113 -20.81 -3.34 -6.44
N VAL A 114 -20.61 -3.63 -5.16
CA VAL A 114 -20.98 -4.89 -4.56
C VAL A 114 -22.05 -4.62 -3.50
N PRO A 115 -23.28 -5.10 -3.71
CA PRO A 115 -24.37 -4.88 -2.77
C PRO A 115 -24.02 -5.35 -1.35
N GLY A 116 -24.23 -4.48 -0.36
CA GLY A 116 -23.92 -4.77 1.05
C GLY A 116 -22.45 -4.62 1.43
N THR A 117 -21.60 -4.13 0.51
CA THR A 117 -20.17 -3.83 0.80
C THR A 117 -19.95 -2.33 0.77
N THR A 118 -19.46 -1.75 1.84
CA THR A 118 -18.99 -0.34 1.88
C THR A 118 -17.50 -0.28 1.64
N ILE A 119 -17.06 0.64 0.78
CA ILE A 119 -15.64 0.88 0.49
C ILE A 119 -15.20 2.17 1.16
N HIS A 120 -14.30 2.05 2.13
CA HIS A 120 -13.62 3.17 2.77
C HIS A 120 -12.21 3.35 2.19
N VAL A 121 -11.85 4.57 1.82
CA VAL A 121 -10.53 4.91 1.27
C VAL A 121 -9.88 5.95 2.16
N PHE A 122 -8.80 5.59 2.84
CA PHE A 122 -7.98 6.53 3.61
C PHE A 122 -6.95 7.16 2.68
N TYR A 123 -7.34 8.26 2.04
CA TYR A 123 -6.59 8.89 0.97
C TYR A 123 -5.56 9.89 1.51
N ALA A 124 -4.29 9.62 1.27
CA ALA A 124 -3.17 10.52 1.55
C ALA A 124 -3.08 11.62 0.47
N THR A 125 -3.50 12.85 0.79
CA THR A 125 -3.67 13.93 -0.20
C THR A 125 -2.36 14.38 -0.85
N LYS A 126 -1.21 14.18 -0.18
CA LYS A 126 0.12 14.47 -0.73
C LYS A 126 0.54 13.56 -1.90
N MET A 127 -0.18 12.45 -2.14
CA MET A 127 -0.01 11.65 -3.36
C MET A 127 -0.48 12.40 -4.62
N GLY A 128 -1.43 13.32 -4.47
CA GLY A 128 -1.96 14.17 -5.54
C GLY A 128 -3.32 13.72 -6.07
N LYS A 129 -4.10 14.69 -6.54
CA LYS A 129 -5.51 14.56 -6.97
C LYS A 129 -5.79 13.46 -7.99
N LYS A 130 -4.80 13.03 -8.76
CA LYS A 130 -4.96 11.92 -9.72
C LYS A 130 -5.37 10.61 -9.05
N TYR A 131 -4.89 10.35 -7.83
CA TYR A 131 -5.21 9.12 -7.09
C TYR A 131 -6.64 9.15 -6.54
N GLU A 132 -7.11 10.29 -6.05
CA GLU A 132 -8.49 10.45 -5.63
C GLU A 132 -9.47 10.17 -6.78
N LYS A 133 -9.22 10.76 -7.96
CA LYS A 133 -10.01 10.49 -9.17
C LYS A 133 -10.00 9.00 -9.54
N ARG A 134 -8.88 8.33 -9.33
CA ARG A 134 -8.72 6.91 -9.61
C ARG A 134 -9.60 6.06 -8.70
N TYR A 135 -9.67 6.34 -7.39
CA TYR A 135 -10.58 5.64 -6.48
C TYR A 135 -12.04 5.77 -6.93
N CYS A 136 -12.47 6.95 -7.34
CA CYS A 136 -13.81 7.16 -7.93
C CYS A 136 -14.02 6.45 -9.27
N THR A 137 -12.94 6.09 -9.99
CA THR A 137 -13.02 5.30 -11.22
C THR A 137 -13.17 3.81 -10.93
N TYR A 138 -12.43 3.31 -9.93
CA TYR A 138 -12.47 1.90 -9.55
C TYR A 138 -13.73 1.54 -8.75
N PHE A 139 -14.18 2.40 -7.86
CA PHE A 139 -15.31 2.11 -6.98
C PHE A 139 -16.47 3.07 -7.23
N LYS A 140 -17.68 2.51 -7.17
CA LYS A 140 -18.89 3.31 -7.22
C LYS A 140 -19.18 3.82 -5.79
N ASN A 141 -19.22 5.16 -5.64
CA ASN A 141 -19.50 5.83 -4.37
C ASN A 141 -18.61 5.40 -3.18
N PRO A 142 -17.26 5.39 -3.32
CA PRO A 142 -16.40 5.09 -2.18
C PRO A 142 -16.50 6.22 -1.13
N ASP A 143 -16.48 5.86 0.14
CA ASP A 143 -16.28 6.81 1.23
C ASP A 143 -14.79 7.20 1.29
N ILE A 144 -14.46 8.44 0.89
CA ILE A 144 -13.07 8.90 0.82
C ILE A 144 -12.76 9.85 1.98
N GLN A 145 -12.00 9.34 2.94
CA GLN A 145 -11.47 10.12 4.05
C GLN A 145 -10.09 10.67 3.67
N ARG A 146 -9.93 12.00 3.74
CA ARG A 146 -8.74 12.72 3.25
C ARG A 146 -7.83 13.07 4.39
N HIS A 147 -6.59 12.54 4.35
CA HIS A 147 -5.52 12.83 5.30
C HIS A 147 -4.42 13.66 4.63
N ASN A 148 -3.99 14.75 5.24
CA ASN A 148 -2.89 15.59 4.72
C ASN A 148 -1.52 14.95 4.98
N MET A 149 -1.33 13.75 4.46
CA MET A 149 -0.19 12.86 4.70
C MET A 149 0.41 12.37 3.39
N GLN A 150 1.61 11.78 3.48
CA GLN A 150 2.25 11.04 2.39
C GLN A 150 1.65 9.63 2.26
N HIS A 151 1.98 8.94 1.16
CA HIS A 151 1.64 7.54 0.97
C HIS A 151 2.06 6.69 2.18
N GLU A 152 1.12 5.89 2.74
CA GLU A 152 1.30 5.00 3.90
C GLU A 152 1.72 5.69 5.22
N GLU A 153 1.80 7.02 5.29
CA GLU A 153 2.21 7.75 6.50
C GLU A 153 1.27 7.47 7.68
N LEU A 154 -0.05 7.44 7.43
CA LEU A 154 -1.05 7.14 8.44
C LEU A 154 -0.81 5.76 9.09
N PHE A 155 -0.55 4.75 8.27
CA PHE A 155 -0.31 3.38 8.74
C PHE A 155 1.06 3.23 9.42
N CYS A 156 2.12 3.77 8.81
CA CYS A 156 3.50 3.55 9.26
C CYS A 156 3.89 4.38 10.48
N CYS A 157 3.35 5.60 10.60
CA CYS A 157 3.79 6.58 11.60
C CYS A 157 2.71 6.92 12.63
N HIS A 158 1.42 6.73 12.28
CA HIS A 158 0.27 7.11 13.10
C HIS A 158 -0.66 5.91 13.34
N SER A 159 -0.11 4.78 13.81
CA SER A 159 -0.85 3.52 13.94
C SER A 159 -2.07 3.59 14.87
N ALA A 160 -2.02 4.41 15.92
CA ALA A 160 -3.16 4.62 16.81
C ALA A 160 -4.31 5.35 16.08
N GLU A 161 -3.99 6.38 15.30
CA GLU A 161 -4.95 7.11 14.46
C GLU A 161 -5.51 6.19 13.36
N TRP A 162 -4.66 5.38 12.72
CA TRP A 162 -5.10 4.36 11.76
C TRP A 162 -6.16 3.43 12.37
N VAL A 163 -5.91 2.88 13.56
CA VAL A 163 -6.87 1.99 14.24
C VAL A 163 -8.18 2.70 14.55
N GLU A 164 -8.12 3.96 14.95
CA GLU A 164 -9.32 4.76 15.24
C GLU A 164 -10.13 5.05 13.97
N GLU A 165 -9.48 5.39 12.86
CA GLU A 165 -10.17 5.58 11.58
C GLU A 165 -10.81 4.27 11.07
N VAL A 166 -10.14 3.13 11.23
CA VAL A 166 -10.72 1.81 10.91
C VAL A 166 -11.96 1.55 11.78
N ARG A 167 -11.88 1.85 13.08
CA ARG A 167 -13.01 1.67 14.00
C ARG A 167 -14.20 2.54 13.59
N LYS A 168 -13.98 3.81 13.30
CA LYS A 168 -15.03 4.72 12.83
C LYS A 168 -15.69 4.24 11.54
N ALA A 169 -14.88 3.77 10.59
CA ALA A 169 -15.36 3.21 9.33
C ALA A 169 -16.29 2.01 9.56
N VAL A 170 -15.94 1.11 10.47
CA VAL A 170 -16.72 -0.12 10.76
C VAL A 170 -17.95 0.15 11.66
N GLU A 171 -17.85 1.08 12.62
CA GLU A 171 -18.91 1.36 13.58
C GLU A 171 -19.89 2.43 13.07
N GLY A 172 -19.41 3.40 12.28
CA GLY A 172 -20.23 4.49 11.73
C GLY A 172 -21.33 4.03 10.78
N ASP A 173 -21.12 2.92 10.08
CA ASP A 173 -22.09 2.34 9.15
C ASP A 173 -23.19 1.49 9.87
N LYS A 174 -23.11 1.33 11.19
CA LYS A 174 -24.11 0.57 12.00
C LYS A 174 -25.26 1.42 12.54
N GLN A 175 -25.25 2.74 12.25
CA GLN A 175 -26.34 3.66 12.60
C GLN A 175 -27.25 3.91 11.40
#